data_62bff3aeddba66facb7b65f4675f409f
#
_entry.id   62bff3aeddba66facb7b65f4675f409f
#
_cell.length_a   1.000
_cell.length_b   1.000
_cell.length_c   1.000
_cell.angle_alpha   90.00
_cell.angle_beta   90.00
_cell.angle_gamma   90.00
#
_symmetry.space_group_name_H-M   'P 1'
#
loop_
_entity.id
_entity.type
_entity.pdbx_description
1 polymer ?
#
loop_
_entity_poly.entity_id
_entity_poly.type
_entity_poly.pdbx_seq_one_letter_code
_entity_poly.pdbx_strand_id
1 'polypeptide(L)'
;EWDQVIAVHLTGSANCTTAVWNTMKEQNYGRIVMTTSTSGIYGNFGQANYGAAKTGVWGMMNTLHIEGAKNNIHVNCISPTAATRMTEDVIPAEALAALDPKWVTPAVVFLGSKEAPSRNIVLAGAGGYTVAKLMEAEGVYLPEDQRTPDAIAANWDKMVDMNDAREMMTGNDHVMKMVQKAMDA
;
A
#
# COMPACT_ATOMS: atom_id res chain seq x y z
N GLU A 1 -12.79 -21.04 1.31
CA GLU A 1 -11.86 -20.14 2.04
C GLU A 1 -11.42 -18.92 1.24
N TRP A 2 -10.95 -19.08 -0.01
CA TRP A 2 -10.49 -17.95 -0.85
C TRP A 2 -11.56 -16.85 -0.97
N ASP A 3 -12.72 -17.17 -1.50
CA ASP A 3 -13.79 -16.20 -1.75
C ASP A 3 -14.26 -15.50 -0.46
N GLN A 4 -14.30 -16.22 0.65
CA GLN A 4 -14.68 -15.65 1.94
C GLN A 4 -13.67 -14.60 2.43
N VAL A 5 -12.37 -14.86 2.27
CA VAL A 5 -11.31 -13.91 2.65
C VAL A 5 -11.37 -12.66 1.77
N ILE A 6 -11.52 -12.84 0.45
CA ILE A 6 -11.69 -11.71 -0.48
C ILE A 6 -12.96 -10.92 -0.16
N ALA A 7 -14.09 -11.61 0.07
CA ALA A 7 -15.36 -10.96 0.38
C ALA A 7 -15.29 -10.10 1.64
N VAL A 8 -14.67 -10.61 2.72
CA VAL A 8 -14.56 -9.89 3.99
C VAL A 8 -13.57 -8.74 3.90
N HIS A 9 -12.34 -9.02 3.45
CA HIS A 9 -11.25 -8.05 3.58
C HIS A 9 -11.17 -7.04 2.44
N LEU A 10 -11.47 -7.43 1.21
CA LEU A 10 -11.39 -6.54 0.05
C LEU A 10 -12.77 -5.98 -0.32
N THR A 11 -13.73 -6.85 -0.62
CA THR A 11 -15.08 -6.42 -1.02
C THR A 11 -15.77 -5.65 0.10
N GLY A 12 -15.64 -6.08 1.36
CA GLY A 12 -16.15 -5.35 2.52
C GLY A 12 -15.60 -3.93 2.63
N SER A 13 -14.29 -3.76 2.44
CA SER A 13 -13.66 -2.42 2.43
C SER A 13 -14.18 -1.56 1.27
N ALA A 14 -14.35 -2.14 0.08
CA ALA A 14 -14.92 -1.45 -1.07
C ALA A 14 -16.38 -1.02 -0.81
N ASN A 15 -17.21 -1.90 -0.26
CA ASN A 15 -18.61 -1.61 0.05
C ASN A 15 -18.74 -0.45 1.06
N CYS A 16 -17.96 -0.47 2.14
CA CYS A 16 -17.96 0.61 3.12
C CYS A 16 -17.54 1.96 2.48
N THR A 17 -16.52 1.93 1.65
CA THR A 17 -16.03 3.13 0.95
C THR A 17 -17.08 3.68 -0.02
N THR A 18 -17.68 2.81 -0.82
CA THR A 18 -18.72 3.20 -1.79
C THR A 18 -19.93 3.83 -1.10
N ALA A 19 -20.33 3.30 0.06
CA ALA A 19 -21.48 3.79 0.81
C ALA A 19 -21.33 5.25 1.28
N VAL A 20 -20.10 5.71 1.54
CA VAL A 20 -19.84 7.08 2.05
C VAL A 20 -19.26 8.02 1.00
N TRP A 21 -18.83 7.50 -0.15
CA TRP A 21 -18.05 8.24 -1.15
C TRP A 21 -18.77 9.49 -1.68
N ASN A 22 -20.01 9.37 -2.07
CA ASN A 22 -20.78 10.50 -2.60
C ASN A 22 -21.02 11.57 -1.52
N THR A 23 -21.36 11.19 -0.30
CA THR A 23 -21.49 12.12 0.82
C THR A 23 -20.19 12.89 1.08
N MET A 24 -19.04 12.20 1.06
CA MET A 24 -17.73 12.85 1.21
C MET A 24 -17.43 13.82 0.07
N LYS A 25 -17.84 13.50 -1.16
CA LYS A 25 -17.71 14.41 -2.32
C LYS A 25 -18.59 15.65 -2.17
N GLU A 26 -19.83 15.48 -1.77
CA GLU A 26 -20.79 16.58 -1.59
C GLU A 26 -20.34 17.54 -0.48
N GLN A 27 -19.82 17.02 0.62
CA GLN A 27 -19.32 17.84 1.74
C GLN A 27 -17.90 18.40 1.49
N ASN A 28 -17.24 18.01 0.39
CA ASN A 28 -15.87 18.37 0.03
C ASN A 28 -14.86 18.07 1.15
N TYR A 29 -15.05 16.95 1.82
CA TYR A 29 -14.20 16.46 2.91
C TYR A 29 -14.42 14.97 3.15
N GLY A 30 -13.34 14.20 3.27
CA GLY A 30 -13.38 12.79 3.67
C GLY A 30 -12.04 12.33 4.21
N ARG A 31 -12.09 11.39 5.15
CA ARG A 31 -10.92 10.69 5.67
C ARG A 31 -11.24 9.19 5.72
N ILE A 32 -10.52 8.41 4.96
CA ILE A 32 -10.71 6.97 4.86
C ILE A 32 -9.43 6.29 5.32
N VAL A 33 -9.54 5.44 6.31
CA VAL A 33 -8.45 4.62 6.83
C VAL A 33 -8.79 3.15 6.60
N MET A 34 -8.09 2.52 5.67
CA MET A 34 -8.28 1.11 5.34
C MET A 34 -7.26 0.25 6.08
N THR A 35 -7.66 -0.95 6.50
CA THR A 35 -6.74 -1.87 7.18
C THR A 35 -6.10 -2.82 6.18
N THR A 36 -4.82 -2.61 5.88
CA THR A 36 -3.94 -3.55 5.18
C THR A 36 -3.20 -4.45 6.18
N SER A 37 -2.11 -5.09 5.79
CA SER A 37 -1.30 -5.97 6.64
C SER A 37 0.13 -6.07 6.09
N THR A 38 1.09 -6.36 6.97
CA THR A 38 2.45 -6.77 6.58
C THR A 38 2.43 -7.98 5.65
N SER A 39 1.44 -8.89 5.80
CA SER A 39 1.23 -10.01 4.86
C SER A 39 0.87 -9.54 3.45
N GLY A 40 0.18 -8.41 3.30
CA GLY A 40 -0.12 -7.81 2.01
C GLY A 40 1.04 -7.00 1.44
N ILE A 41 1.96 -6.51 2.29
CA ILE A 41 3.10 -5.68 1.88
C ILE A 41 4.32 -6.55 1.55
N TYR A 42 4.62 -7.50 2.44
CA TYR A 42 5.87 -8.30 2.40
C TYR A 42 5.63 -9.79 2.12
N GLY A 43 4.37 -10.24 2.18
CA GLY A 43 4.03 -11.65 2.10
C GLY A 43 4.16 -12.37 3.45
N ASN A 44 3.46 -13.50 3.59
CA ASN A 44 3.60 -14.42 4.71
C ASN A 44 3.23 -15.82 4.26
N PHE A 45 3.97 -16.83 4.72
CA PHE A 45 3.76 -18.22 4.34
C PHE A 45 2.33 -18.69 4.66
N GLY A 46 1.69 -19.36 3.72
CA GLY A 46 0.34 -19.92 3.88
C GLY A 46 -0.80 -18.90 3.80
N GLN A 47 -0.53 -17.62 3.52
CA GLN A 47 -1.53 -16.53 3.50
C GLN A 47 -1.74 -15.92 2.11
N ALA A 48 -1.69 -16.70 1.05
CA ALA A 48 -1.84 -16.20 -0.32
C ALA A 48 -3.17 -15.45 -0.55
N ASN A 49 -4.29 -15.97 -0.03
CA ASN A 49 -5.60 -15.33 -0.10
C ASN A 49 -5.67 -14.03 0.72
N TYR A 50 -5.16 -14.06 1.94
CA TYR A 50 -5.13 -12.91 2.84
C TYR A 50 -4.18 -11.83 2.33
N GLY A 51 -2.98 -12.22 1.90
CA GLY A 51 -2.02 -11.33 1.26
C GLY A 51 -2.62 -10.65 0.03
N ALA A 52 -3.26 -11.41 -0.86
CA ALA A 52 -3.92 -10.86 -2.05
C ALA A 52 -5.01 -9.84 -1.67
N ALA A 53 -5.87 -10.16 -0.70
CA ALA A 53 -6.92 -9.26 -0.24
C ALA A 53 -6.34 -7.96 0.34
N LYS A 54 -5.31 -8.04 1.18
CA LYS A 54 -4.70 -6.88 1.85
C LYS A 54 -3.84 -6.03 0.89
N THR A 55 -3.22 -6.62 -0.13
CA THR A 55 -2.61 -5.88 -1.25
C THR A 55 -3.68 -5.20 -2.11
N GLY A 56 -4.81 -5.86 -2.36
CA GLY A 56 -5.95 -5.25 -3.06
C GLY A 56 -6.50 -4.02 -2.37
N VAL A 57 -6.59 -4.02 -1.04
CA VAL A 57 -6.97 -2.83 -0.24
C VAL A 57 -5.98 -1.68 -0.44
N TRP A 58 -4.69 -1.96 -0.46
CA TRP A 58 -3.66 -0.96 -0.75
C TRP A 58 -3.76 -0.44 -2.19
N GLY A 59 -3.95 -1.32 -3.18
CA GLY A 59 -4.19 -0.93 -4.57
C GLY A 59 -5.40 0.00 -4.71
N MET A 60 -6.50 -0.31 -3.99
CA MET A 60 -7.70 0.53 -3.94
C MET A 60 -7.41 1.91 -3.33
N MET A 61 -6.63 1.99 -2.24
CA MET A 61 -6.18 3.27 -1.66
C MET A 61 -5.47 4.15 -2.69
N ASN A 62 -4.56 3.58 -3.48
CA ASN A 62 -3.81 4.34 -4.50
C ASN A 62 -4.74 4.98 -5.53
N THR A 63 -5.77 4.28 -5.98
CA THR A 63 -6.74 4.80 -6.95
C THR A 63 -7.67 5.84 -6.31
N LEU A 64 -8.23 5.53 -5.15
CA LEU A 64 -9.16 6.42 -4.46
C LEU A 64 -8.51 7.72 -3.99
N HIS A 65 -7.22 7.71 -3.66
CA HIS A 65 -6.46 8.94 -3.41
C HIS A 65 -6.52 9.90 -4.58
N ILE A 66 -6.33 9.40 -5.81
CA ILE A 66 -6.37 10.21 -7.04
C ILE A 66 -7.79 10.72 -7.29
N GLU A 67 -8.79 9.83 -7.20
CA GLU A 67 -10.19 10.16 -7.45
C GLU A 67 -10.76 11.16 -6.43
N GLY A 68 -10.30 11.08 -5.18
CA GLY A 68 -10.76 11.91 -4.06
C GLY A 68 -10.06 13.26 -3.95
N ALA A 69 -8.91 13.44 -4.60
CA ALA A 69 -8.04 14.61 -4.40
C ALA A 69 -8.76 15.95 -4.58
N LYS A 70 -9.56 16.10 -5.63
CA LYS A 70 -10.31 17.33 -5.91
C LYS A 70 -11.41 17.68 -4.90
N ASN A 71 -11.81 16.71 -4.08
CA ASN A 71 -12.85 16.86 -3.07
C ASN A 71 -12.29 16.77 -1.65
N ASN A 72 -10.99 16.97 -1.45
CA ASN A 72 -10.35 16.90 -0.13
C ASN A 72 -10.64 15.57 0.61
N ILE A 73 -10.75 14.47 -0.16
CA ILE A 73 -10.90 13.13 0.39
C ILE A 73 -9.51 12.50 0.45
N HIS A 74 -9.02 12.26 1.66
CA HIS A 74 -7.74 11.62 1.90
C HIS A 74 -7.95 10.15 2.25
N VAL A 75 -7.19 9.28 1.58
CA VAL A 75 -7.29 7.82 1.73
C VAL A 75 -5.93 7.27 2.12
N ASN A 76 -5.88 6.55 3.22
CA ASN A 76 -4.66 5.93 3.76
C ASN A 76 -4.91 4.49 4.17
N CYS A 77 -3.83 3.73 4.32
CA CYS A 77 -3.86 2.41 4.93
C CYS A 77 -3.16 2.41 6.28
N ILE A 78 -3.69 1.63 7.22
CA ILE A 78 -3.01 1.22 8.44
C ILE A 78 -2.64 -0.26 8.33
N SER A 79 -1.42 -0.63 8.69
CA SER A 79 -0.95 -2.00 8.87
C SER A 79 -0.64 -2.20 10.36
N PRO A 80 -1.59 -2.68 11.16
CA PRO A 80 -1.40 -2.84 12.59
C PRO A 80 -0.60 -4.09 12.92
N THR A 81 0.27 -3.99 13.93
CA THR A 81 0.89 -5.13 14.61
C THR A 81 0.51 -5.07 16.08
N ALA A 82 -0.38 -5.96 16.49
CA ALA A 82 -0.95 -5.98 17.83
C ALA A 82 -1.16 -7.42 18.34
N ALA A 83 -1.04 -7.61 19.65
CA ALA A 83 -1.38 -8.85 20.30
C ALA A 83 -2.90 -9.04 20.24
N THR A 84 -3.32 -10.15 19.68
CA THR A 84 -4.72 -10.57 19.58
C THR A 84 -4.80 -12.07 19.76
N ARG A 85 -5.99 -12.61 19.97
CA ARG A 85 -6.21 -14.07 20.01
C ARG A 85 -5.63 -14.81 18.79
N MET A 86 -5.45 -14.11 17.65
CA MET A 86 -4.88 -14.70 16.44
C MET A 86 -3.35 -14.76 16.46
N THR A 87 -2.70 -14.05 17.37
CA THR A 87 -1.23 -13.94 17.46
C THR A 87 -0.64 -14.60 18.70
N GLU A 88 -1.48 -14.99 19.69
CA GLU A 88 -1.05 -15.58 20.95
C GLU A 88 -0.24 -16.87 20.78
N ASP A 89 -0.59 -17.69 19.78
CA ASP A 89 0.08 -18.97 19.53
C ASP A 89 1.36 -18.85 18.68
N VAL A 90 1.65 -17.69 18.10
CA VAL A 90 2.76 -17.50 17.14
C VAL A 90 3.80 -16.47 17.59
N ILE A 91 3.52 -15.71 18.64
CA ILE A 91 4.41 -14.68 19.18
C ILE A 91 4.80 -15.03 20.64
N PRO A 92 6.09 -14.96 21.01
CA PRO A 92 6.52 -15.17 22.40
C PRO A 92 5.81 -14.23 23.37
N ALA A 93 5.47 -14.72 24.58
CA ALA A 93 4.70 -13.97 25.58
C ALA A 93 5.31 -12.61 25.96
N GLU A 94 6.65 -12.51 25.98
CA GLU A 94 7.35 -11.25 26.25
C GLU A 94 7.10 -10.20 25.15
N ALA A 95 7.06 -10.65 23.88
CA ALA A 95 6.76 -9.78 22.74
C ALA A 95 5.27 -9.40 22.69
N LEU A 96 4.37 -10.31 23.08
CA LEU A 96 2.93 -10.03 23.18
C LEU A 96 2.64 -8.88 24.15
N ALA A 97 3.36 -8.80 25.27
CA ALA A 97 3.18 -7.73 26.27
C ALA A 97 3.49 -6.33 25.69
N ALA A 98 4.41 -6.23 24.74
CA ALA A 98 4.73 -4.98 24.06
C ALA A 98 3.72 -4.60 22.96
N LEU A 99 2.94 -5.55 22.45
CA LEU A 99 2.04 -5.40 21.32
C LEU A 99 0.59 -5.06 21.73
N ASP A 100 0.39 -4.26 22.78
CA ASP A 100 -0.95 -3.83 23.20
C ASP A 100 -1.64 -3.07 22.02
N PRO A 101 -2.87 -3.44 21.62
CA PRO A 101 -3.62 -2.79 20.56
C PRO A 101 -3.78 -1.28 20.71
N LYS A 102 -3.74 -0.76 21.95
CA LYS A 102 -3.81 0.68 22.21
C LYS A 102 -2.71 1.49 21.50
N TRP A 103 -1.56 0.88 21.20
CA TRP A 103 -0.46 1.55 20.51
C TRP A 103 -0.71 1.76 19.01
N VAL A 104 -1.71 1.13 18.43
CA VAL A 104 -2.16 1.39 17.05
C VAL A 104 -3.08 2.61 16.99
N THR A 105 -3.84 2.87 18.04
CA THR A 105 -4.86 3.93 18.11
C THR A 105 -4.35 5.32 17.70
N PRO A 106 -3.19 5.82 18.18
CA PRO A 106 -2.70 7.15 17.78
C PRO A 106 -2.54 7.33 16.28
N ALA A 107 -2.05 6.29 15.57
CA ALA A 107 -1.89 6.34 14.12
C ALA A 107 -3.25 6.41 13.41
N VAL A 108 -4.24 5.62 13.84
CA VAL A 108 -5.58 5.63 13.25
C VAL A 108 -6.27 6.97 13.47
N VAL A 109 -6.18 7.53 14.68
CA VAL A 109 -6.75 8.86 15.01
C VAL A 109 -6.09 9.95 14.16
N PHE A 110 -4.77 9.92 14.03
CA PHE A 110 -4.05 10.87 13.17
C PHE A 110 -4.48 10.75 11.71
N LEU A 111 -4.58 9.54 11.16
CA LEU A 111 -5.00 9.32 9.78
C LEU A 111 -6.48 9.71 9.52
N GLY A 112 -7.30 9.79 10.55
CA GLY A 112 -8.68 10.31 10.50
C GLY A 112 -8.80 11.82 10.74
N SER A 113 -7.70 12.50 11.08
CA SER A 113 -7.71 13.93 11.40
C SER A 113 -7.68 14.82 10.15
N LYS A 114 -7.83 16.13 10.35
CA LYS A 114 -7.71 17.13 9.26
C LYS A 114 -6.30 17.20 8.70
N GLU A 115 -5.30 16.98 9.52
CA GLU A 115 -3.88 17.05 9.22
C GLU A 115 -3.37 15.77 8.53
N ALA A 116 -4.21 14.74 8.41
CA ALA A 116 -3.81 13.48 7.77
C ALA A 116 -3.30 13.71 6.35
N PRO A 117 -2.14 13.15 5.97
CA PRO A 117 -1.74 13.09 4.58
C PRO A 117 -2.68 12.16 3.80
N SER A 118 -2.40 11.94 2.53
CA SER A 118 -3.10 10.93 1.73
C SER A 118 -2.10 9.99 1.07
N ARG A 119 -2.54 8.77 0.73
CA ARG A 119 -1.74 7.76 0.03
C ARG A 119 -0.54 7.24 0.85
N ASN A 120 -0.73 7.00 2.12
CA ASN A 120 0.30 6.39 2.96
C ASN A 120 -0.14 5.04 3.51
N ILE A 121 0.82 4.13 3.63
CA ILE A 121 0.67 2.89 4.38
C ILE A 121 1.43 3.08 5.69
N VAL A 122 0.72 3.32 6.77
CA VAL A 122 1.32 3.47 8.09
C VAL A 122 1.36 2.11 8.78
N LEU A 123 2.53 1.70 9.23
CA LEU A 123 2.71 0.52 10.07
C LEU A 123 2.80 0.98 11.52
N ALA A 124 2.02 0.36 12.39
CA ALA A 124 1.93 0.75 13.80
C ALA A 124 1.88 -0.46 14.71
N GLY A 125 2.72 -0.50 15.74
CA GLY A 125 2.76 -1.56 16.74
C GLY A 125 3.87 -1.35 17.76
N ALA A 126 3.67 -1.83 18.98
CA ALA A 126 4.65 -1.74 20.07
C ALA A 126 5.18 -0.31 20.32
N GLY A 127 4.38 0.73 20.06
CA GLY A 127 4.83 2.12 20.16
C GLY A 127 5.70 2.62 19.00
N GLY A 128 5.99 1.76 18.00
CA GLY A 128 6.72 2.12 16.77
C GLY A 128 5.75 2.53 15.66
N TYR A 129 6.13 3.54 14.89
CA TYR A 129 5.36 4.04 13.74
C TYR A 129 6.30 4.27 12.57
N THR A 130 5.94 3.75 11.39
CA THR A 130 6.70 3.97 10.15
C THR A 130 5.77 3.98 8.94
N VAL A 131 6.29 4.35 7.78
CA VAL A 131 5.54 4.40 6.53
C VAL A 131 6.22 3.50 5.50
N ALA A 132 5.42 2.63 4.86
CA ALA A 132 5.87 1.89 3.69
C ALA A 132 5.49 2.65 2.41
N LYS A 133 6.41 2.64 1.44
CA LYS A 133 6.25 3.25 0.12
C LYS A 133 6.66 2.26 -0.97
N LEU A 134 5.99 2.33 -2.12
CA LEU A 134 6.42 1.63 -3.33
C LEU A 134 7.33 2.56 -4.13
N MET A 135 8.57 2.14 -4.28
CA MET A 135 9.57 2.85 -5.07
C MET A 135 9.84 2.08 -6.37
N GLU A 136 10.07 2.80 -7.44
CA GLU A 136 10.46 2.22 -8.72
C GLU A 136 11.88 2.65 -9.07
N ALA A 137 12.75 1.68 -9.35
CA ALA A 137 14.10 1.93 -9.82
C ALA A 137 14.11 2.70 -11.14
N GLU A 138 15.18 3.41 -11.45
CA GLU A 138 15.28 4.12 -12.73
C GLU A 138 15.22 3.16 -13.92
N GLY A 139 15.88 2.00 -13.81
CA GLY A 139 15.91 0.98 -14.86
C GLY A 139 16.76 1.38 -16.07
N VAL A 140 16.66 0.60 -17.14
CA VAL A 140 17.44 0.79 -18.37
C VAL A 140 16.55 0.96 -19.59
N TYR A 141 17.09 1.60 -20.64
CA TYR A 141 16.53 1.54 -21.99
C TYR A 141 17.39 0.58 -22.84
N LEU A 142 16.77 -0.24 -23.65
CA LEU A 142 17.44 -1.12 -24.62
C LEU A 142 17.00 -0.74 -26.04
N PRO A 143 17.94 -0.47 -26.96
CA PRO A 143 17.64 -0.28 -28.38
C PRO A 143 16.91 -1.49 -28.99
N GLU A 144 16.23 -1.31 -30.10
CA GLU A 144 15.36 -2.35 -30.68
C GLU A 144 16.09 -3.67 -30.95
N ASP A 145 17.31 -3.60 -31.48
CA ASP A 145 18.18 -4.74 -31.78
C ASP A 145 18.72 -5.46 -30.54
N GLN A 146 18.61 -4.84 -29.36
CA GLN A 146 19.06 -5.40 -28.07
C GLN A 146 17.90 -5.84 -27.16
N ARG A 147 16.66 -5.83 -27.61
CA ARG A 147 15.49 -6.24 -26.82
C ARG A 147 15.35 -7.75 -26.77
N THR A 148 16.29 -8.40 -26.10
CA THR A 148 16.35 -9.86 -25.96
C THR A 148 16.34 -10.26 -24.48
N PRO A 149 15.91 -11.50 -24.13
CA PRO A 149 16.00 -12.01 -22.76
C PRO A 149 17.43 -11.96 -22.21
N ASP A 150 18.43 -12.24 -23.02
CA ASP A 150 19.84 -12.23 -22.61
C ASP A 150 20.31 -10.80 -22.26
N ALA A 151 19.88 -9.80 -23.03
CA ALA A 151 20.21 -8.41 -22.73
C ALA A 151 19.50 -7.92 -21.47
N ILE A 152 18.28 -8.36 -21.17
CA ILE A 152 17.61 -8.10 -19.89
C ILE A 152 18.42 -8.71 -18.76
N ALA A 153 18.82 -9.98 -18.87
CA ALA A 153 19.62 -10.65 -17.86
C ALA A 153 20.97 -9.95 -17.64
N ALA A 154 21.66 -9.54 -18.71
CA ALA A 154 22.94 -8.82 -18.62
C ALA A 154 22.84 -7.43 -17.99
N ASN A 155 21.67 -6.82 -17.99
CA ASN A 155 21.41 -5.50 -17.38
C ASN A 155 20.64 -5.58 -16.05
N TRP A 156 20.43 -6.78 -15.49
CA TRP A 156 19.60 -6.97 -14.31
C TRP A 156 20.03 -6.10 -13.13
N ASP A 157 21.32 -6.06 -12.81
CA ASP A 157 21.86 -5.29 -11.70
C ASP A 157 21.57 -3.78 -11.82
N LYS A 158 21.59 -3.24 -13.05
CA LYS A 158 21.20 -1.86 -13.31
C LYS A 158 19.69 -1.64 -13.17
N MET A 159 18.90 -2.65 -13.56
CA MET A 159 17.44 -2.56 -13.47
C MET A 159 16.93 -2.57 -12.03
N VAL A 160 17.64 -3.22 -11.12
CA VAL A 160 17.27 -3.30 -9.70
C VAL A 160 17.99 -2.26 -8.83
N ASP A 161 18.83 -1.42 -9.41
CA ASP A 161 19.51 -0.35 -8.68
C ASP A 161 18.50 0.70 -8.17
N MET A 162 18.43 0.85 -6.86
CA MET A 162 17.48 1.74 -6.17
C MET A 162 18.06 3.12 -5.84
N ASN A 163 19.30 3.44 -6.24
CA ASN A 163 19.94 4.72 -5.91
C ASN A 163 19.13 5.93 -6.40
N ASP A 164 18.57 5.84 -7.62
CA ASP A 164 17.73 6.89 -8.21
C ASP A 164 16.23 6.50 -8.22
N ALA A 165 15.84 5.59 -7.31
CA ALA A 165 14.47 5.15 -7.24
C ALA A 165 13.54 6.28 -6.77
N ARG A 166 12.35 6.34 -7.35
CA ARG A 166 11.33 7.33 -7.03
C ARG A 166 9.94 6.72 -6.84
N GLU A 167 9.12 7.39 -6.07
CA GLU A 167 7.71 7.02 -5.93
C GLU A 167 6.94 7.48 -7.18
N MET A 168 6.24 6.55 -7.84
CA MET A 168 5.31 6.88 -8.92
C MET A 168 3.96 7.25 -8.31
N MET A 169 3.47 8.45 -8.61
CA MET A 169 2.21 8.94 -8.05
C MET A 169 1.00 8.37 -8.79
N THR A 170 1.16 8.09 -10.07
CA THR A 170 0.12 7.51 -10.94
C THR A 170 0.71 6.46 -11.88
N GLY A 171 -0.13 5.60 -12.44
CA GLY A 171 0.30 4.69 -13.51
C GLY A 171 0.80 5.44 -14.76
N ASN A 172 0.30 6.65 -15.01
CA ASN A 172 0.75 7.49 -16.12
C ASN A 172 2.19 7.99 -15.95
N ASP A 173 2.65 8.21 -14.71
CA ASP A 173 4.05 8.63 -14.46
C ASP A 173 5.03 7.56 -14.94
N HIS A 174 4.69 6.27 -14.70
CA HIS A 174 5.47 5.16 -15.23
C HIS A 174 5.45 5.14 -16.78
N VAL A 175 4.29 5.28 -17.39
CA VAL A 175 4.16 5.31 -18.85
C VAL A 175 5.01 6.43 -19.43
N MET A 176 4.91 7.64 -18.87
CA MET A 176 5.68 8.80 -19.33
C MET A 176 7.18 8.62 -19.14
N LYS A 177 7.61 8.01 -18.04
CA LYS A 177 9.01 7.63 -17.82
C LYS A 177 9.53 6.71 -18.92
N MET A 178 8.78 5.67 -19.32
CA MET A 178 9.20 4.74 -20.37
C MET A 178 9.23 5.42 -21.75
N VAL A 179 8.25 6.27 -22.04
CA VAL A 179 8.22 7.06 -23.30
C VAL A 179 9.42 8.00 -23.35
N GLN A 180 9.72 8.72 -22.26
CA GLN A 180 10.85 9.66 -22.23
C GLN A 180 12.18 8.95 -22.49
N LYS A 181 12.42 7.78 -21.85
CA LYS A 181 13.62 6.97 -22.13
C LYS A 181 13.75 6.57 -23.60
N ALA A 182 12.64 6.31 -24.28
CA ALA A 182 12.64 5.97 -25.69
C ALA A 182 12.87 7.20 -26.59
N MET A 183 12.54 8.40 -26.14
CA MET A 183 12.75 9.64 -26.89
C MET A 183 14.17 10.19 -26.72
N ASP A 184 14.80 9.92 -25.57
CA ASP A 184 16.15 10.43 -25.24
C ASP A 184 17.27 9.51 -25.76
N ALA A 185 16.93 8.35 -26.34
CA ALA A 185 17.87 7.33 -26.85
C ALA A 185 18.10 7.46 -28.35
#